data_f7cc003a2188f9ea4514efacad9603f0
#
_entry.id   f7cc003a2188f9ea4514efacad9603f0
#
_cell.length_a   1.000
_cell.length_b   1.000
_cell.length_c   1.000
_cell.angle_alpha   90.00
_cell.angle_beta   90.00
_cell.angle_gamma   90.00
#
_symmetry.space_group_name_H-M   'P 1'
#
loop_
_entity.id
_entity.type
_entity.pdbx_description
1 polymer ?
#
loop_
_entity_poly.entity_id
_entity_poly.type
_entity_poly.pdbx_seq_one_letter_code
_entity_poly.pdbx_strand_id
1 'polypeptide(L)'
;VSGKKKDYLQKIEYKDLSVRNLGAIYEGLLEYQLFIADELMVQRKAKEKVSYIKASETRLTNSDKNNLVQPGEIYLSQDALERKETGAYYTPEDVVEYIVKNTVGEKLAELKKELDEELAELRDELSYEPVEQNRQMIQREIDEKTVEFINDMILSLSIIDSAMGSGHFLVNAAYQVANFVVDLLETNCWENGEINADVTYWKRRVVENCIYGIDINNLSVLLARLSLWLISASNDKALSFI
;
A
#
# COMPACT_ATOMS: atom_id res chain seq x y z
N VAL A 1 48.67 -9.13 -11.72
CA VAL A 1 48.20 -9.29 -10.32
C VAL A 1 46.77 -8.75 -10.28
N SER A 2 45.82 -9.67 -10.41
CA SER A 2 44.37 -9.35 -10.41
C SER A 2 43.87 -9.34 -8.97
N GLY A 3 43.60 -8.16 -8.44
CA GLY A 3 43.01 -8.01 -7.13
C GLY A 3 41.51 -8.42 -7.15
N LYS A 4 41.19 -9.54 -6.54
CA LYS A 4 39.80 -9.92 -6.22
C LYS A 4 39.26 -8.87 -5.24
N LYS A 5 38.26 -8.07 -5.65
CA LYS A 5 37.41 -7.31 -4.72
C LYS A 5 36.74 -8.32 -3.80
N LYS A 6 37.01 -8.24 -2.49
CA LYS A 6 36.19 -8.92 -1.47
C LYS A 6 34.83 -8.25 -1.46
N ASP A 7 33.81 -8.93 -1.93
CA ASP A 7 32.43 -8.54 -1.70
C ASP A 7 32.16 -8.67 -0.19
N TYR A 8 32.11 -7.54 0.48
CA TYR A 8 31.64 -7.50 1.86
C TYR A 8 30.12 -7.67 1.81
N LEU A 9 29.62 -8.73 2.45
CA LEU A 9 28.19 -8.88 2.71
C LEU A 9 27.75 -7.68 3.54
N GLN A 10 27.02 -6.74 2.92
CA GLN A 10 26.37 -5.66 3.64
C GLN A 10 25.11 -6.21 4.32
N LYS A 11 24.94 -5.85 5.61
CA LYS A 11 23.69 -6.15 6.32
C LYS A 11 22.57 -5.34 5.67
N ILE A 12 21.58 -6.02 5.11
CA ILE A 12 20.39 -5.36 4.58
C ILE A 12 19.51 -4.98 5.76
N GLU A 13 19.24 -3.69 5.93
CA GLU A 13 18.25 -3.21 6.89
C GLU A 13 16.90 -3.11 6.20
N TYR A 14 15.93 -3.89 6.69
CA TYR A 14 14.58 -3.96 6.12
C TYR A 14 13.64 -2.88 6.66
N LYS A 15 14.08 -2.03 7.60
CA LYS A 15 13.25 -0.97 8.19
C LYS A 15 12.79 0.09 7.19
N ASP A 16 13.55 0.28 6.10
CA ASP A 16 13.24 1.24 5.04
C ASP A 16 12.53 0.57 3.85
N LEU A 17 12.06 -0.67 4.02
CA LEU A 17 11.35 -1.39 2.98
C LEU A 17 9.95 -0.78 2.82
N SER A 18 9.73 -0.05 1.73
CA SER A 18 8.41 0.48 1.43
C SER A 18 7.41 -0.65 1.09
N VAL A 19 6.13 -0.40 1.31
CA VAL A 19 5.04 -1.31 0.90
C VAL A 19 5.16 -1.69 -0.59
N ARG A 20 5.59 -0.73 -1.43
CA ARG A 20 5.91 -0.95 -2.84
C ARG A 20 6.99 -2.00 -3.05
N ASN A 21 8.09 -1.92 -2.28
CA ASN A 21 9.19 -2.88 -2.40
C ASN A 21 8.76 -4.28 -1.97
N LEU A 22 7.91 -4.39 -0.93
CA LEU A 22 7.30 -5.65 -0.53
C LEU A 22 6.42 -6.23 -1.64
N GLY A 23 5.58 -5.41 -2.27
CA GLY A 23 4.76 -5.80 -3.41
C GLY A 23 5.61 -6.31 -4.58
N ALA A 24 6.65 -5.57 -4.97
CA ALA A 24 7.54 -5.95 -6.08
C ALA A 24 8.34 -7.23 -5.80
N ILE A 25 8.83 -7.41 -4.56
CA ILE A 25 9.52 -8.64 -4.14
C ILE A 25 8.55 -9.83 -4.21
N TYR A 26 7.34 -9.64 -3.72
CA TYR A 26 6.30 -10.66 -3.73
C TYR A 26 5.92 -11.08 -5.17
N GLU A 27 5.65 -10.11 -6.05
CA GLU A 27 5.35 -10.42 -7.46
C GLU A 27 6.50 -11.14 -8.15
N GLY A 28 7.73 -10.73 -7.85
CA GLY A 28 8.92 -11.44 -8.32
C GLY A 28 9.01 -12.88 -7.79
N LEU A 29 8.56 -13.12 -6.56
CA LEU A 29 8.51 -14.47 -5.99
C LEU A 29 7.37 -15.32 -6.55
N LEU A 30 6.21 -14.72 -6.86
CA LEU A 30 5.10 -15.41 -7.53
C LEU A 30 5.42 -15.89 -8.95
N GLU A 31 6.44 -15.30 -9.58
CA GLU A 31 6.92 -15.78 -10.88
C GLU A 31 7.64 -17.13 -10.78
N TYR A 32 7.99 -17.59 -9.58
CA TYR A 32 8.79 -18.79 -9.39
C TYR A 32 8.03 -19.85 -8.60
N GLN A 33 7.95 -21.04 -9.17
CA GLN A 33 7.45 -22.24 -8.49
C GLN A 33 8.55 -23.25 -8.29
N LEU A 34 8.45 -24.01 -7.19
CA LEU A 34 9.31 -25.14 -6.90
C LEU A 34 8.75 -26.38 -7.60
N PHE A 35 9.58 -26.99 -8.43
CA PHE A 35 9.29 -28.25 -9.12
C PHE A 35 10.29 -29.32 -8.68
N ILE A 36 9.83 -30.56 -8.71
CA ILE A 36 10.69 -31.73 -8.57
C ILE A 36 10.90 -32.28 -9.99
N ALA A 37 12.14 -32.48 -10.37
CA ALA A 37 12.45 -33.01 -11.69
C ALA A 37 12.04 -34.50 -11.79
N ASP A 38 11.12 -34.81 -12.66
CA ASP A 38 10.70 -36.19 -12.95
C ASP A 38 11.72 -36.95 -13.79
N GLU A 39 12.49 -36.23 -14.58
CA GLU A 39 13.56 -36.71 -15.45
C GLU A 39 14.74 -35.72 -15.48
N LEU A 40 15.83 -36.06 -16.18
CA LEU A 40 16.93 -35.12 -16.34
C LEU A 40 16.50 -33.85 -17.05
N MET A 41 16.67 -32.69 -16.38
CA MET A 41 16.36 -31.39 -16.93
C MET A 41 17.63 -30.60 -17.24
N VAL A 42 17.54 -29.69 -18.22
CA VAL A 42 18.62 -28.78 -18.61
C VAL A 42 18.17 -27.34 -18.38
N GLN A 43 18.93 -26.63 -17.56
CA GLN A 43 18.70 -25.19 -17.40
C GLN A 43 19.25 -24.42 -18.59
N ARG A 44 18.40 -23.62 -19.21
CA ARG A 44 18.75 -22.71 -20.32
C ARG A 44 18.53 -21.27 -19.89
N LYS A 45 19.55 -20.44 -20.11
CA LYS A 45 19.48 -19.00 -19.83
C LYS A 45 19.44 -18.22 -21.15
N ALA A 46 18.33 -17.54 -21.42
CA ALA A 46 18.17 -16.67 -22.57
C ALA A 46 17.91 -15.23 -22.10
N LYS A 47 18.92 -14.36 -22.23
CA LYS A 47 18.93 -13.00 -21.67
C LYS A 47 18.71 -13.04 -20.14
N GLU A 48 17.56 -12.59 -19.66
CA GLU A 48 17.22 -12.57 -18.23
C GLU A 48 16.30 -13.73 -17.79
N LYS A 49 15.81 -14.54 -18.75
CA LYS A 49 14.91 -15.66 -18.45
C LYS A 49 15.68 -16.97 -18.31
N VAL A 50 15.39 -17.68 -17.23
CA VAL A 50 15.84 -19.04 -16.99
C VAL A 50 14.68 -19.99 -17.32
N SER A 51 14.93 -20.97 -18.16
CA SER A 51 13.96 -22.01 -18.51
C SER A 51 14.57 -23.39 -18.28
N TYR A 52 13.74 -24.38 -17.95
CA TYR A 52 14.14 -25.76 -17.80
C TYR A 52 13.46 -26.59 -18.88
N ILE A 53 14.25 -27.40 -19.58
CA ILE A 53 13.79 -28.22 -20.70
C ILE A 53 14.21 -29.66 -20.39
N LYS A 54 13.39 -30.64 -20.70
CA LYS A 54 13.71 -32.04 -20.57
C LYS A 54 14.92 -32.40 -21.43
N ALA A 55 15.87 -33.09 -20.86
CA ALA A 55 17.09 -33.53 -21.60
C ALA A 55 16.73 -34.45 -22.79
N SER A 56 15.61 -35.17 -22.69
CA SER A 56 15.03 -35.99 -23.75
C SER A 56 14.55 -35.19 -24.97
N GLU A 57 14.18 -33.92 -24.77
CA GLU A 57 13.61 -33.04 -25.80
C GLU A 57 14.66 -32.10 -26.42
N THR A 58 15.89 -32.12 -25.97
CA THR A 58 16.93 -31.21 -26.46
C THR A 58 18.28 -31.90 -26.65
N ARG A 59 19.08 -31.36 -27.60
CA ARG A 59 20.44 -31.84 -27.77
C ARG A 59 21.35 -31.25 -26.70
N LEU A 60 21.94 -32.09 -25.86
CA LEU A 60 22.89 -31.68 -24.84
C LEU A 60 24.20 -31.22 -25.47
N THR A 61 24.72 -30.10 -24.97
CA THR A 61 26.02 -29.55 -25.35
C THR A 61 27.01 -29.66 -24.19
N ASN A 62 28.30 -29.47 -24.47
CA ASN A 62 29.31 -29.52 -23.41
C ASN A 62 29.13 -28.40 -22.34
N SER A 63 28.50 -27.32 -22.69
CA SER A 63 28.19 -26.23 -21.77
C SER A 63 27.03 -26.55 -20.81
N ASP A 64 26.20 -27.52 -21.15
CA ASP A 64 25.03 -27.89 -20.35
C ASP A 64 25.41 -28.76 -19.12
N LYS A 65 26.63 -29.34 -19.08
CA LYS A 65 27.08 -30.25 -18.01
C LYS A 65 26.98 -29.67 -16.60
N ASN A 66 27.13 -28.35 -16.46
CA ASN A 66 27.04 -27.63 -15.19
C ASN A 66 25.65 -27.11 -14.86
N ASN A 67 24.69 -27.32 -15.77
CA ASN A 67 23.33 -26.77 -15.70
C ASN A 67 22.28 -27.90 -15.76
N LEU A 68 22.63 -29.09 -15.33
CA LEU A 68 21.75 -30.25 -15.26
C LEU A 68 21.07 -30.31 -13.89
N VAL A 69 19.80 -30.64 -13.89
CA VAL A 69 19.01 -30.98 -12.69
C VAL A 69 18.66 -32.45 -12.80
N GLN A 70 19.07 -33.24 -11.81
CA GLN A 70 18.85 -34.68 -11.78
C GLN A 70 17.41 -35.04 -11.42
N PRO A 71 16.91 -36.20 -11.85
CA PRO A 71 15.63 -36.71 -11.39
C PRO A 71 15.54 -36.71 -9.86
N GLY A 72 14.46 -36.17 -9.29
CA GLY A 72 14.28 -36.03 -7.85
C GLY A 72 14.89 -34.78 -7.22
N GLU A 73 15.66 -33.99 -7.97
CA GLU A 73 16.16 -32.70 -7.48
C GLU A 73 15.08 -31.62 -7.63
N ILE A 74 15.12 -30.66 -6.70
CA ILE A 74 14.23 -29.51 -6.70
C ILE A 74 14.83 -28.39 -7.56
N TYR A 75 14.01 -27.80 -8.44
CA TYR A 75 14.42 -26.63 -9.20
C TYR A 75 13.36 -25.54 -9.14
N LEU A 76 13.79 -24.30 -9.34
CA LEU A 76 12.94 -23.11 -9.35
C LEU A 76 12.71 -22.68 -10.79
N SER A 77 11.47 -22.75 -11.27
CA SER A 77 11.13 -22.33 -12.63
C SER A 77 10.10 -21.21 -12.63
N GLN A 78 10.21 -20.32 -13.60
CA GLN A 78 9.18 -19.33 -13.88
C GLN A 78 8.04 -19.98 -14.65
N ASP A 79 6.87 -20.12 -14.04
CA ASP A 79 5.67 -20.52 -14.74
C ASP A 79 4.90 -19.28 -15.22
N ALA A 80 5.01 -19.01 -16.52
CA ALA A 80 4.30 -17.90 -17.16
C ALA A 80 2.76 -18.09 -17.19
N LEU A 81 2.26 -19.29 -16.86
CA LEU A 81 0.83 -19.60 -16.89
C LEU A 81 0.14 -19.10 -15.62
N GLU A 82 0.74 -19.26 -14.45
CA GLU A 82 0.14 -18.85 -13.18
C GLU A 82 -0.01 -17.35 -13.06
N ARG A 83 0.94 -16.57 -13.59
CA ARG A 83 0.84 -15.10 -13.68
C ARG A 83 -0.34 -14.64 -14.55
N LYS A 84 -0.68 -15.40 -15.60
CA LYS A 84 -1.86 -15.11 -16.44
C LYS A 84 -3.15 -15.53 -15.77
N GLU A 85 -3.12 -16.58 -14.97
CA GLU A 85 -4.30 -17.11 -14.26
C GLU A 85 -4.63 -16.29 -13.01
N THR A 86 -3.64 -15.77 -12.30
CA THR A 86 -3.83 -14.96 -11.09
C THR A 86 -4.03 -13.48 -11.38
N GLY A 87 -3.72 -13.00 -12.60
CA GLY A 87 -3.91 -11.60 -12.99
C GLY A 87 -3.07 -10.59 -12.18
N ALA A 88 -2.01 -11.06 -11.50
CA ALA A 88 -1.17 -10.24 -10.64
C ALA A 88 -0.29 -9.31 -11.49
N TYR A 89 -0.76 -8.10 -11.74
CA TYR A 89 -0.01 -7.04 -12.40
C TYR A 89 0.20 -5.88 -11.44
N TYR A 90 1.45 -5.46 -11.29
CA TYR A 90 1.78 -4.24 -10.55
C TYR A 90 1.39 -3.01 -11.38
N THR A 91 0.56 -2.17 -10.80
CA THR A 91 0.21 -0.89 -11.40
C THR A 91 1.26 0.17 -11.03
N PRO A 92 1.85 0.90 -11.99
CA PRO A 92 2.81 1.97 -11.70
C PRO A 92 2.25 3.01 -10.74
N GLU A 93 3.11 3.56 -9.87
CA GLU A 93 2.74 4.52 -8.82
C GLU A 93 1.94 5.71 -9.37
N ASP A 94 2.47 6.35 -10.43
CA ASP A 94 1.84 7.50 -11.07
C ASP A 94 0.40 7.22 -11.54
N VAL A 95 0.12 5.96 -11.95
CA VAL A 95 -1.23 5.52 -12.36
C VAL A 95 -2.11 5.32 -11.14
N VAL A 96 -1.59 4.72 -10.08
CA VAL A 96 -2.32 4.54 -8.81
C VAL A 96 -2.70 5.91 -8.23
N GLU A 97 -1.74 6.81 -8.11
CA GLU A 97 -1.97 8.18 -7.62
C GLU A 97 -3.01 8.92 -8.46
N TYR A 98 -2.90 8.82 -9.79
CA TYR A 98 -3.86 9.44 -10.70
C TYR A 98 -5.27 8.90 -10.49
N ILE A 99 -5.45 7.58 -10.39
CA ILE A 99 -6.76 6.95 -10.22
C ILE A 99 -7.34 7.32 -8.84
N VAL A 100 -6.56 7.18 -7.77
CA VAL A 100 -7.03 7.49 -6.41
C VAL A 100 -7.38 8.98 -6.28
N LYS A 101 -6.58 9.87 -6.87
CA LYS A 101 -6.88 11.32 -6.89
C LYS A 101 -8.19 11.63 -7.60
N ASN A 102 -8.47 10.99 -8.74
CA ASN A 102 -9.67 11.25 -9.55
C ASN A 102 -10.89 10.39 -9.13
N THR A 103 -10.79 9.65 -8.04
CA THR A 103 -11.91 8.89 -7.44
C THR A 103 -12.12 9.31 -6.00
N VAL A 104 -11.28 8.85 -5.10
CA VAL A 104 -11.32 9.21 -3.68
C VAL A 104 -11.15 10.71 -3.49
N GLY A 105 -10.17 11.32 -4.18
CA GLY A 105 -9.90 12.76 -4.08
C GLY A 105 -11.06 13.65 -4.52
N GLU A 106 -11.77 13.28 -5.59
CA GLU A 106 -12.97 14.01 -6.01
C GLU A 106 -14.09 13.94 -4.97
N LYS A 107 -14.31 12.74 -4.39
CA LYS A 107 -15.30 12.59 -3.31
C LYS A 107 -14.93 13.41 -2.06
N LEU A 108 -13.65 13.44 -1.68
CA LEU A 108 -13.18 14.27 -0.58
C LEU A 108 -13.35 15.77 -0.87
N ALA A 109 -13.16 16.19 -2.13
CA ALA A 109 -13.38 17.58 -2.53
C ALA A 109 -14.87 17.99 -2.46
N GLU A 110 -15.79 17.09 -2.82
CA GLU A 110 -17.23 17.29 -2.61
C GLU A 110 -17.55 17.46 -1.13
N LEU A 111 -17.07 16.53 -0.28
CA LEU A 111 -17.29 16.58 1.16
C LEU A 111 -16.69 17.85 1.80
N LYS A 112 -15.49 18.28 1.33
CA LYS A 112 -14.92 19.55 1.78
C LYS A 112 -15.85 20.72 1.50
N LYS A 113 -16.46 20.75 0.33
CA LYS A 113 -17.39 21.81 -0.05
C LYS A 113 -18.63 21.82 0.86
N GLU A 114 -19.17 20.65 1.20
CA GLU A 114 -20.29 20.53 2.14
C GLU A 114 -19.90 21.10 3.52
N LEU A 115 -18.73 20.77 4.05
CA LEU A 115 -18.23 21.33 5.31
C LEU A 115 -17.99 22.84 5.22
N ASP A 116 -17.38 23.31 4.14
CA ASP A 116 -17.12 24.74 3.93
C ASP A 116 -18.43 25.56 3.88
N GLU A 117 -19.50 25.01 3.27
CA GLU A 117 -20.83 25.61 3.26
C GLU A 117 -21.46 25.61 4.67
N GLU A 118 -21.31 24.53 5.44
CA GLU A 118 -21.81 24.42 6.82
C GLU A 118 -21.12 25.40 7.78
N LEU A 119 -19.82 25.62 7.60
CA LEU A 119 -19.01 26.48 8.46
C LEU A 119 -19.04 27.96 8.02
N ALA A 120 -19.64 28.31 6.89
CA ALA A 120 -19.55 29.64 6.30
C ALA A 120 -20.07 30.75 7.25
N GLU A 121 -21.26 30.55 7.86
CA GLU A 121 -21.86 31.52 8.78
C GLU A 121 -21.00 31.71 10.05
N LEU A 122 -20.49 30.63 10.63
CA LEU A 122 -19.63 30.67 11.82
C LEU A 122 -18.30 31.37 11.54
N ARG A 123 -17.71 31.14 10.38
CA ARG A 123 -16.46 31.82 9.98
C ARG A 123 -16.67 33.30 9.73
N ASP A 124 -17.81 33.69 9.15
CA ASP A 124 -18.18 35.08 8.98
C ASP A 124 -18.39 35.74 10.35
N GLU A 125 -19.15 35.14 11.25
CA GLU A 125 -19.35 35.61 12.61
C GLU A 125 -18.02 35.77 13.34
N LEU A 126 -17.15 34.75 13.29
CA LEU A 126 -15.80 34.77 13.90
C LEU A 126 -14.95 35.95 13.39
N SER A 127 -15.07 36.29 12.09
CA SER A 127 -14.31 37.36 11.46
C SER A 127 -14.63 38.75 11.96
N TYR A 128 -15.90 38.97 12.36
CA TYR A 128 -16.41 40.26 12.83
C TYR A 128 -16.55 40.38 14.35
N GLU A 129 -16.40 39.28 15.10
CA GLU A 129 -16.60 39.28 16.55
C GLU A 129 -15.42 39.96 17.27
N PRO A 130 -15.65 41.08 17.99
CA PRO A 130 -14.59 41.82 18.67
C PRO A 130 -14.24 41.29 20.05
N VAL A 131 -15.13 40.49 20.68
CA VAL A 131 -14.94 40.01 22.07
C VAL A 131 -14.26 38.66 22.04
N GLU A 132 -13.11 38.58 22.67
CA GLU A 132 -12.26 37.37 22.67
C GLU A 132 -12.98 36.14 23.26
N GLN A 133 -13.79 36.29 24.30
CA GLN A 133 -14.57 35.16 24.82
C GLN A 133 -15.56 34.59 23.81
N ASN A 134 -16.25 35.47 23.07
CA ASN A 134 -17.17 35.03 22.05
C ASN A 134 -16.42 34.36 20.88
N ARG A 135 -15.29 34.93 20.45
CA ARG A 135 -14.44 34.31 19.44
C ARG A 135 -14.05 32.88 19.81
N GLN A 136 -13.67 32.66 21.08
CA GLN A 136 -13.34 31.31 21.57
C GLN A 136 -14.55 30.38 21.56
N MET A 137 -15.76 30.89 21.82
CA MET A 137 -16.97 30.07 21.74
C MET A 137 -17.30 29.68 20.31
N ILE A 138 -17.26 30.63 19.37
CA ILE A 138 -17.52 30.38 17.95
C ILE A 138 -16.47 29.40 17.40
N GLN A 139 -15.19 29.58 17.76
CA GLN A 139 -14.14 28.68 17.31
C GLN A 139 -14.34 27.25 17.84
N ARG A 140 -14.76 27.09 19.10
CA ARG A 140 -15.08 25.75 19.63
C ARG A 140 -16.22 25.08 18.85
N GLU A 141 -17.22 25.83 18.45
CA GLU A 141 -18.31 25.31 17.63
C GLU A 141 -17.78 24.87 16.25
N ILE A 142 -16.87 25.63 15.64
CA ILE A 142 -16.20 25.23 14.38
C ILE A 142 -15.37 23.95 14.60
N ASP A 143 -14.62 23.86 15.71
CA ASP A 143 -13.82 22.68 16.04
C ASP A 143 -14.71 21.44 16.20
N GLU A 144 -15.82 21.56 16.98
CA GLU A 144 -16.77 20.47 17.23
C GLU A 144 -17.44 20.00 15.93
N LYS A 145 -17.95 20.91 15.11
CA LYS A 145 -18.54 20.58 13.81
C LYS A 145 -17.54 19.92 12.85
N THR A 146 -16.29 20.40 12.83
CA THR A 146 -15.24 19.79 12.00
C THR A 146 -14.96 18.36 12.44
N VAL A 147 -14.85 18.11 13.74
CA VAL A 147 -14.59 16.76 14.30
C VAL A 147 -15.81 15.84 14.07
N GLU A 148 -17.03 16.33 14.26
CA GLU A 148 -18.26 15.58 13.97
C GLU A 148 -18.32 15.21 12.50
N PHE A 149 -18.09 16.15 11.59
CA PHE A 149 -18.05 15.91 10.16
C PHE A 149 -17.00 14.83 9.77
N ILE A 150 -15.81 14.87 10.36
CA ILE A 150 -14.77 13.85 10.12
C ILE A 150 -15.29 12.48 10.55
N ASN A 151 -15.89 12.36 11.73
CA ASN A 151 -16.37 11.08 12.22
C ASN A 151 -17.57 10.55 11.44
N ASP A 152 -18.54 11.39 11.10
CA ASP A 152 -19.81 10.98 10.54
C ASP A 152 -19.78 10.89 9.02
N MET A 153 -18.99 11.71 8.34
CA MET A 153 -18.93 11.77 6.89
C MET A 153 -17.66 11.12 6.32
N ILE A 154 -16.48 11.47 6.85
CA ILE A 154 -15.22 10.96 6.28
C ILE A 154 -14.97 9.52 6.70
N LEU A 155 -15.08 9.20 8.00
CA LEU A 155 -14.83 7.85 8.51
C LEU A 155 -15.98 6.87 8.21
N SER A 156 -17.10 7.32 7.67
CA SER A 156 -18.18 6.46 7.16
C SER A 156 -18.00 6.08 5.68
N LEU A 157 -17.02 6.66 4.99
CA LEU A 157 -16.72 6.29 3.61
C LEU A 157 -16.35 4.80 3.50
N SER A 158 -16.86 4.15 2.46
CA SER A 158 -16.49 2.78 2.11
C SER A 158 -15.70 2.78 0.81
N ILE A 159 -14.39 2.59 0.93
CA ILE A 159 -13.45 2.53 -0.19
C ILE A 159 -13.10 1.06 -0.42
N ILE A 160 -13.54 0.51 -1.54
CA ILE A 160 -13.37 -0.90 -1.88
C ILE A 160 -12.52 -1.09 -3.13
N ASP A 161 -11.55 -2.01 -3.05
CA ASP A 161 -10.84 -2.55 -4.20
C ASP A 161 -11.17 -4.04 -4.35
N SER A 162 -11.86 -4.39 -5.45
CA SER A 162 -12.34 -5.75 -5.71
C SER A 162 -11.30 -6.68 -6.32
N ALA A 163 -10.10 -6.19 -6.61
CA ALA A 163 -8.96 -6.92 -7.14
C ALA A 163 -7.67 -6.33 -6.57
N MET A 164 -7.59 -6.25 -5.24
CA MET A 164 -6.66 -5.39 -4.51
C MET A 164 -5.18 -5.78 -4.66
N GLY A 165 -4.85 -6.99 -5.11
CA GLY A 165 -3.46 -7.45 -5.17
C GLY A 165 -2.73 -7.29 -3.84
N SER A 166 -1.58 -6.63 -3.85
CA SER A 166 -0.80 -6.28 -2.66
C SER A 166 -1.37 -5.10 -1.85
N GLY A 167 -2.51 -4.55 -2.25
CA GLY A 167 -3.18 -3.43 -1.57
C GLY A 167 -2.66 -2.04 -1.92
N HIS A 168 -1.96 -1.88 -3.03
CA HIS A 168 -1.31 -0.61 -3.38
C HIS A 168 -2.30 0.55 -3.53
N PHE A 169 -3.45 0.34 -4.19
CA PHE A 169 -4.52 1.33 -4.30
C PHE A 169 -5.10 1.69 -2.93
N LEU A 170 -5.35 0.69 -2.09
CA LEU A 170 -5.91 0.87 -0.75
C LEU A 170 -4.96 1.63 0.18
N VAL A 171 -3.66 1.34 0.09
CA VAL A 171 -2.62 2.07 0.82
C VAL A 171 -2.59 3.54 0.40
N ASN A 172 -2.61 3.82 -0.91
CA ASN A 172 -2.62 5.18 -1.43
C ASN A 172 -3.91 5.94 -1.03
N ALA A 173 -5.07 5.27 -1.10
CA ALA A 173 -6.34 5.83 -0.64
C ALA A 173 -6.31 6.17 0.86
N ALA A 174 -5.78 5.28 1.70
CA ALA A 174 -5.65 5.53 3.14
C ALA A 174 -4.76 6.74 3.45
N TYR A 175 -3.65 6.91 2.71
CA TYR A 175 -2.80 8.10 2.82
C TYR A 175 -3.56 9.37 2.43
N GLN A 176 -4.29 9.33 1.31
CA GLN A 176 -5.01 10.50 0.81
C GLN A 176 -6.11 10.94 1.78
N VAL A 177 -6.91 10.01 2.31
CA VAL A 177 -7.96 10.33 3.28
C VAL A 177 -7.37 10.83 4.59
N ALA A 178 -6.31 10.19 5.11
CA ALA A 178 -5.69 10.61 6.37
C ALA A 178 -5.07 12.01 6.27
N ASN A 179 -4.36 12.31 5.17
CA ASN A 179 -3.82 13.65 4.94
C ASN A 179 -4.94 14.69 4.82
N PHE A 180 -6.01 14.36 4.11
CA PHE A 180 -7.18 15.24 3.99
C PHE A 180 -7.80 15.56 5.36
N VAL A 181 -7.92 14.59 6.25
CA VAL A 181 -8.41 14.83 7.63
C VAL A 181 -7.47 15.77 8.39
N VAL A 182 -6.15 15.54 8.29
CA VAL A 182 -5.17 16.44 8.93
C VAL A 182 -5.29 17.85 8.38
N ASP A 183 -5.39 18.01 7.05
CA ASP A 183 -5.57 19.32 6.40
C ASP A 183 -6.85 20.04 6.88
N LEU A 184 -7.96 19.30 7.09
CA LEU A 184 -9.20 19.85 7.64
C LEU A 184 -9.01 20.34 9.08
N LEU A 185 -8.34 19.56 9.91
CA LEU A 185 -8.06 19.92 11.31
C LEU A 185 -7.13 21.13 11.40
N GLU A 186 -6.06 21.15 10.63
CA GLU A 186 -5.12 22.28 10.61
C GLU A 186 -5.76 23.57 10.07
N THR A 187 -6.74 23.44 9.14
CA THR A 187 -7.42 24.59 8.56
C THR A 187 -8.50 25.18 9.46
N ASN A 188 -9.26 24.33 10.16
CA ASN A 188 -10.45 24.74 10.88
C ASN A 188 -10.29 24.82 12.40
N CYS A 189 -9.41 24.02 12.98
CA CYS A 189 -9.32 23.88 14.43
C CYS A 189 -8.12 24.64 15.00
N TRP A 190 -8.33 25.23 16.19
CA TRP A 190 -7.21 25.86 16.89
C TRP A 190 -6.30 24.83 17.54
N GLU A 191 -4.99 25.15 17.61
CA GLU A 191 -3.97 24.32 18.26
C GLU A 191 -4.13 24.31 19.81
N ASN A 192 -5.25 23.83 20.31
CA ASN A 192 -5.49 23.74 21.75
C ASN A 192 -5.03 22.41 22.39
N GLY A 193 -4.27 21.58 21.64
CA GLY A 193 -3.68 20.34 22.15
C GLY A 193 -4.64 19.17 22.37
N GLU A 194 -5.95 19.34 22.19
CA GLU A 194 -6.96 18.29 22.37
C GLU A 194 -7.24 17.50 21.08
N ILE A 195 -6.99 18.10 19.91
CA ILE A 195 -7.25 17.49 18.61
C ILE A 195 -5.96 16.90 18.06
N ASN A 196 -5.97 15.60 17.85
CA ASN A 196 -4.80 14.89 17.35
C ASN A 196 -4.66 15.09 15.83
N ALA A 197 -3.70 15.91 15.42
CA ALA A 197 -3.33 16.13 14.03
C ALA A 197 -2.24 15.15 13.52
N ASP A 198 -1.91 14.08 14.27
CA ASP A 198 -0.95 13.08 13.81
C ASP A 198 -1.53 12.25 12.65
N VAL A 199 -0.94 12.37 11.49
CA VAL A 199 -1.31 11.62 10.29
C VAL A 199 -1.27 10.11 10.50
N THR A 200 -0.41 9.60 11.37
CA THR A 200 -0.31 8.16 11.66
C THR A 200 -1.53 7.67 12.43
N TYR A 201 -2.01 8.46 13.38
CA TYR A 201 -3.27 8.20 14.07
C TYR A 201 -4.45 8.11 13.08
N TRP A 202 -4.54 9.07 12.16
CA TRP A 202 -5.63 9.12 11.18
C TRP A 202 -5.54 8.02 10.13
N LYS A 203 -4.33 7.65 9.67
CA LYS A 203 -4.16 6.47 8.79
C LYS A 203 -4.77 5.23 9.41
N ARG A 204 -4.52 5.00 10.69
CA ARG A 204 -5.09 3.86 11.39
C ARG A 204 -6.62 3.91 11.42
N ARG A 205 -7.18 5.06 11.81
CA ARG A 205 -8.64 5.25 11.83
C ARG A 205 -9.29 5.01 10.46
N VAL A 206 -8.66 5.52 9.40
CA VAL A 206 -9.11 5.33 8.02
C VAL A 206 -9.03 3.86 7.61
N VAL A 207 -7.93 3.17 7.90
CA VAL A 207 -7.79 1.75 7.57
C VAL A 207 -8.84 0.91 8.30
N GLU A 208 -9.12 1.20 9.58
CA GLU A 208 -10.08 0.46 10.39
C GLU A 208 -11.54 0.69 9.95
N ASN A 209 -11.89 1.87 9.42
CA ASN A 209 -13.27 2.25 9.16
C ASN A 209 -13.63 2.34 7.67
N CYS A 210 -12.67 2.73 6.79
CA CYS A 210 -12.99 3.10 5.42
C CYS A 210 -12.50 2.10 4.37
N ILE A 211 -11.51 1.25 4.69
CA ILE A 211 -10.78 0.46 3.68
C ILE A 211 -11.27 -0.99 3.63
N TYR A 212 -11.66 -1.41 2.42
CA TYR A 212 -12.12 -2.76 2.14
C TYR A 212 -11.41 -3.28 0.88
N GLY A 213 -10.99 -4.55 0.91
CA GLY A 213 -10.31 -5.16 -0.22
C GLY A 213 -10.70 -6.61 -0.41
N ILE A 214 -10.77 -7.03 -1.67
CA ILE A 214 -11.06 -8.41 -2.06
C ILE A 214 -10.00 -8.84 -3.08
N ASP A 215 -9.52 -10.07 -2.95
CA ASP A 215 -8.69 -10.71 -3.96
C ASP A 215 -8.95 -12.22 -3.98
N ILE A 216 -8.83 -12.83 -5.15
CA ILE A 216 -8.96 -14.29 -5.30
C ILE A 216 -7.73 -15.03 -4.77
N ASN A 217 -6.57 -14.37 -4.77
CA ASN A 217 -5.31 -14.93 -4.30
C ASN A 217 -5.13 -14.66 -2.80
N ASN A 218 -5.18 -15.73 -2.00
CA ASN A 218 -5.00 -15.63 -0.55
C ASN A 218 -3.67 -14.98 -0.13
N LEU A 219 -2.60 -15.16 -0.90
CA LEU A 219 -1.30 -14.59 -0.59
C LEU A 219 -1.29 -13.08 -0.87
N SER A 220 -1.98 -12.63 -1.93
CA SER A 220 -2.26 -11.19 -2.17
C SER A 220 -3.01 -10.57 -0.99
N VAL A 221 -4.04 -11.25 -0.49
CA VAL A 221 -4.81 -10.80 0.70
C VAL A 221 -3.89 -10.63 1.92
N LEU A 222 -3.04 -11.62 2.21
CA LEU A 222 -2.09 -11.54 3.32
C LEU A 222 -1.10 -10.38 3.16
N LEU A 223 -0.64 -10.13 1.94
CA LEU A 223 0.27 -9.05 1.64
C LEU A 223 -0.40 -7.68 1.76
N ALA A 224 -1.63 -7.53 1.25
CA ALA A 224 -2.42 -6.31 1.40
C ALA A 224 -2.66 -5.98 2.88
N ARG A 225 -3.02 -7.00 3.68
CA ARG A 225 -3.17 -6.84 5.14
C ARG A 225 -1.86 -6.38 5.81
N LEU A 226 -0.73 -6.99 5.45
CA LEU A 226 0.58 -6.57 5.96
C LEU A 226 0.90 -5.13 5.54
N SER A 227 0.61 -4.75 4.29
CA SER A 227 0.83 -3.42 3.76
C SER A 227 0.02 -2.36 4.52
N LEU A 228 -1.27 -2.60 4.71
CA LEU A 228 -2.16 -1.72 5.46
C LEU A 228 -1.78 -1.65 6.95
N TRP A 229 -1.37 -2.78 7.54
CA TRP A 229 -0.88 -2.83 8.90
C TRP A 229 0.39 -1.99 9.09
N LEU A 230 1.35 -2.07 8.17
CA LEU A 230 2.60 -1.29 8.24
C LEU A 230 2.36 0.21 8.19
N ILE A 231 1.44 0.71 7.37
CA ILE A 231 1.13 2.15 7.30
C ILE A 231 0.31 2.65 8.49
N SER A 232 -0.41 1.77 9.17
CA SER A 232 -1.23 2.07 10.34
C SER A 232 -0.48 1.88 11.67
N ALA A 233 0.77 1.39 11.62
CA ALA A 233 1.60 1.19 12.79
C ALA A 233 1.98 2.53 13.43
N SER A 234 1.54 2.77 14.66
CA SER A 234 1.93 3.92 15.47
C SER A 234 2.68 3.47 16.72
N ASN A 235 3.53 4.34 17.27
CA ASN A 235 4.33 4.02 18.45
C ASN A 235 3.50 3.88 19.73
N ASP A 236 2.25 4.37 19.74
CA ASP A 236 1.45 4.59 20.95
C ASP A 236 0.47 3.47 21.31
N LYS A 237 0.25 2.52 20.42
CA LYS A 237 -0.69 1.42 20.67
C LYS A 237 -0.16 0.08 20.18
N ALA A 238 -0.44 -0.97 20.96
CA ALA A 238 -0.20 -2.34 20.53
C ALA A 238 -0.89 -2.61 19.19
N LEU A 239 -0.14 -3.16 18.26
CA LEU A 239 -0.64 -3.51 16.92
C LEU A 239 -1.62 -4.68 17.04
N SER A 240 -2.88 -4.43 16.76
CA SER A 240 -3.85 -5.49 16.50
C SER A 240 -3.86 -5.79 15.00
N PHE A 241 -3.91 -7.06 14.61
CA PHE A 241 -4.09 -7.43 13.22
C PHE A 241 -5.47 -6.96 12.74
N ILE A 242 -5.48 -6.26 11.63
CA ILE A 242 -6.68 -5.82 10.89
C ILE A 242 -7.30 -7.01 10.16
#